data_88899b53b1a5e931fe0ab9e14d1b691c
#
_entry.id   88899b53b1a5e931fe0ab9e14d1b691c
#
_cell.length_a   1.000
_cell.length_b   1.000
_cell.length_c   1.000
_cell.angle_alpha   90.00
_cell.angle_beta   90.00
_cell.angle_gamma   90.00
#
_symmetry.space_group_name_H-M   'P 1'
#
loop_
_entity.id
_entity.type
_entity.pdbx_description
1 polymer ?
#
loop_
_entity_poly.entity_id
_entity_poly.type
_entity_poly.pdbx_seq_one_letter_code
_entity_poly.pdbx_strand_id
1 'polypeptide(L)'
;MIGVTGASGFIGGHLLAQLGDAGFGIDLRSLDTPEALAAHLHEKDCRTIVHLAGPLPGDSETDGVALKLAQRIVGAVSILDSCHIIFASSIRVHSRDEGVFGVDSAVAPFDSYGSGKAAAELVLLSCADEAHPVTVLRISSVQGVGVNGRAHGLISVFARQAASGGPITVMGSGDSVKDLVDIETVLDVIGGCILQPPSTEPHTTIIPVGSGRSVTVSEIADAVRDCSGQWSTPEQRPRCQQPPPKL
;
A
#
# COMPACT_ATOMS: atom_id res chain seq x y z
N MET A 1 3.23 6.61 -21.84
CA MET A 1 2.56 5.46 -21.18
C MET A 1 2.84 5.46 -19.67
N ILE A 2 2.00 4.76 -18.89
CA ILE A 2 2.14 4.60 -17.44
C ILE A 2 2.42 3.12 -17.14
N GLY A 3 3.59 2.83 -16.58
CA GLY A 3 4.00 1.48 -16.20
C GLY A 3 3.60 1.18 -14.75
N VAL A 4 2.98 0.02 -14.50
CA VAL A 4 2.51 -0.37 -13.17
C VAL A 4 3.21 -1.66 -12.74
N THR A 5 4.06 -1.60 -11.73
CA THR A 5 4.59 -2.81 -11.09
C THR A 5 3.58 -3.32 -10.06
N GLY A 6 3.57 -4.62 -9.77
CA GLY A 6 2.52 -5.19 -8.91
C GLY A 6 1.13 -5.15 -9.54
N ALA A 7 1.06 -5.15 -10.86
CA ALA A 7 -0.14 -5.06 -11.68
C ALA A 7 -1.21 -6.13 -11.39
N SER A 8 -0.81 -7.32 -10.95
CA SER A 8 -1.72 -8.41 -10.54
C SER A 8 -2.23 -8.29 -9.11
N GLY A 9 -1.71 -7.31 -8.35
CA GLY A 9 -2.11 -7.05 -6.97
C GLY A 9 -3.45 -6.30 -6.86
N PHE A 10 -3.89 -6.07 -5.62
CA PHE A 10 -5.16 -5.42 -5.32
C PHE A 10 -5.22 -3.99 -5.91
N ILE A 11 -4.29 -3.11 -5.56
CA ILE A 11 -4.27 -1.73 -6.06
C ILE A 11 -3.91 -1.71 -7.55
N GLY A 12 -2.89 -2.50 -7.96
CA GLY A 12 -2.40 -2.52 -9.34
C GLY A 12 -3.44 -2.98 -10.35
N GLY A 13 -4.27 -3.97 -10.01
CA GLY A 13 -5.35 -4.44 -10.87
C GLY A 13 -6.40 -3.37 -11.11
N HIS A 14 -6.82 -2.64 -10.08
CA HIS A 14 -7.75 -1.51 -10.20
C HIS A 14 -7.15 -0.37 -11.01
N LEU A 15 -5.89 -0.01 -10.72
CA LEU A 15 -5.22 1.06 -11.43
C LEU A 15 -5.12 0.77 -12.94
N LEU A 16 -4.72 -0.45 -13.32
CA LEU A 16 -4.67 -0.84 -14.74
C LEU A 16 -6.05 -0.82 -15.41
N ALA A 17 -7.09 -1.27 -14.71
CA ALA A 17 -8.44 -1.21 -15.22
C ALA A 17 -8.90 0.25 -15.47
N GLN A 18 -8.52 1.17 -14.61
CA GLN A 18 -8.82 2.60 -14.74
C GLN A 18 -7.99 3.28 -15.85
N LEU A 19 -6.72 2.91 -16.00
CA LEU A 19 -5.81 3.49 -17.00
C LEU A 19 -6.13 3.02 -18.43
N GLY A 20 -6.74 1.84 -18.60
CA GLY A 20 -7.02 1.26 -19.92
C GLY A 20 -5.75 1.23 -20.79
N ASP A 21 -5.88 1.72 -22.03
CA ASP A 21 -4.78 1.72 -23.00
C ASP A 21 -3.61 2.66 -22.64
N ALA A 22 -3.78 3.56 -21.67
CA ALA A 22 -2.71 4.44 -21.20
C ALA A 22 -1.74 3.72 -20.23
N GLY A 23 -2.14 2.56 -19.66
CA GLY A 23 -1.39 1.80 -18.69
C GLY A 23 -0.88 0.45 -19.20
N PHE A 24 0.23 -0.05 -18.64
CA PHE A 24 0.70 -1.41 -18.86
C PHE A 24 1.33 -1.99 -17.60
N GLY A 25 1.22 -3.31 -17.45
CA GLY A 25 1.81 -4.02 -16.31
C GLY A 25 3.29 -4.28 -16.52
N ILE A 26 4.09 -4.11 -15.46
CA ILE A 26 5.53 -4.43 -15.43
C ILE A 26 5.73 -5.65 -14.55
N ASP A 27 6.20 -6.76 -15.11
CA ASP A 27 6.60 -7.94 -14.33
C ASP A 27 8.10 -7.89 -14.00
N LEU A 28 8.41 -7.44 -12.79
CA LEU A 28 9.78 -7.36 -12.29
C LEU A 28 10.46 -8.72 -12.09
N ARG A 29 9.76 -9.84 -12.22
CA ARG A 29 10.36 -11.18 -12.15
C ARG A 29 11.03 -11.55 -13.47
N SER A 30 10.47 -11.09 -14.59
CA SER A 30 11.03 -11.29 -15.94
C SER A 30 12.01 -10.19 -16.35
N LEU A 31 11.93 -9.02 -15.74
CA LEU A 31 12.78 -7.85 -15.96
C LEU A 31 13.71 -7.68 -14.75
N ASP A 32 14.63 -8.62 -14.55
CA ASP A 32 15.41 -8.79 -13.32
C ASP A 32 16.65 -7.90 -13.23
N THR A 33 17.04 -7.23 -14.33
CA THR A 33 18.12 -6.24 -14.35
C THR A 33 17.62 -4.83 -14.65
N PRO A 34 18.35 -3.77 -14.20
CA PRO A 34 18.03 -2.40 -14.55
C PRO A 34 17.97 -2.15 -16.06
N GLU A 35 18.90 -2.72 -16.83
CA GLU A 35 19.01 -2.54 -18.28
C GLU A 35 17.80 -3.17 -19.01
N ALA A 36 17.38 -4.37 -18.61
CA ALA A 36 16.22 -5.04 -19.18
C ALA A 36 14.94 -4.24 -18.88
N LEU A 37 14.81 -3.73 -17.65
CA LEU A 37 13.70 -2.87 -17.27
C LEU A 37 13.72 -1.55 -18.04
N ALA A 38 14.87 -0.87 -18.16
CA ALA A 38 15.01 0.37 -18.92
C ALA A 38 14.64 0.19 -20.41
N ALA A 39 15.11 -0.87 -21.04
CA ALA A 39 14.78 -1.20 -22.43
C ALA A 39 13.27 -1.39 -22.62
N HIS A 40 12.61 -2.10 -21.70
CA HIS A 40 11.17 -2.30 -21.74
C HIS A 40 10.39 -0.98 -21.54
N LEU A 41 10.82 -0.14 -20.59
CA LEU A 41 10.21 1.17 -20.35
C LEU A 41 10.37 2.11 -21.57
N HIS A 42 11.55 2.11 -22.19
CA HIS A 42 11.83 2.88 -23.40
C HIS A 42 10.96 2.42 -24.58
N GLU A 43 10.85 1.11 -24.82
CA GLU A 43 9.99 0.54 -25.88
C GLU A 43 8.53 0.98 -25.73
N LYS A 44 8.04 1.11 -24.48
CA LYS A 44 6.66 1.53 -24.15
C LYS A 44 6.49 3.05 -24.09
N ASP A 45 7.49 3.86 -24.35
CA ASP A 45 7.48 5.32 -24.08
C ASP A 45 6.90 5.64 -22.68
N CYS A 46 7.44 4.94 -21.67
CA CYS A 46 6.98 5.06 -20.30
C CYS A 46 7.45 6.38 -19.70
N ARG A 47 6.53 7.21 -19.25
CA ARG A 47 6.79 8.51 -18.61
C ARG A 47 6.53 8.54 -17.11
N THR A 48 5.82 7.52 -16.62
CA THR A 48 5.52 7.40 -15.20
C THR A 48 5.53 5.92 -14.80
N ILE A 49 6.20 5.61 -13.71
CA ILE A 49 6.16 4.29 -13.07
C ILE A 49 5.36 4.41 -11.77
N VAL A 50 4.27 3.66 -11.64
CA VAL A 50 3.59 3.46 -10.36
C VAL A 50 4.10 2.15 -9.75
N HIS A 51 4.98 2.28 -8.76
CA HIS A 51 5.65 1.14 -8.11
C HIS A 51 4.83 0.62 -6.93
N LEU A 52 4.02 -0.41 -7.19
CA LEU A 52 3.15 -1.09 -6.21
C LEU A 52 3.68 -2.48 -5.82
N ALA A 53 4.67 -3.01 -6.54
CA ALA A 53 5.25 -4.32 -6.24
C ALA A 53 6.02 -4.31 -4.91
N GLY A 54 5.89 -5.38 -4.17
CA GLY A 54 6.62 -5.56 -2.91
C GLY A 54 5.93 -6.59 -2.02
N PRO A 55 6.57 -6.95 -0.90
CA PRO A 55 5.99 -7.86 0.07
C PRO A 55 4.77 -7.22 0.75
N LEU A 56 3.92 -8.08 1.32
CA LEU A 56 2.79 -7.66 2.16
C LEU A 56 3.16 -7.75 3.64
N PRO A 57 2.47 -7.00 4.52
CA PRO A 57 2.64 -7.17 5.95
C PRO A 57 2.34 -8.61 6.39
N GLY A 58 3.30 -9.26 7.04
CA GLY A 58 3.18 -10.65 7.52
C GLY A 58 3.76 -11.71 6.58
N ASP A 59 4.28 -11.34 5.41
CA ASP A 59 5.04 -12.26 4.58
C ASP A 59 6.33 -12.68 5.29
N SER A 60 6.73 -13.94 5.12
CA SER A 60 7.93 -14.51 5.77
C SER A 60 9.25 -14.03 5.16
N GLU A 61 9.23 -13.55 3.92
CA GLU A 61 10.39 -13.09 3.16
C GLU A 61 10.30 -11.60 2.81
N THR A 62 10.22 -10.74 3.84
CA THR A 62 10.15 -9.28 3.64
C THR A 62 11.51 -8.60 3.58
N ASP A 63 12.53 -9.23 4.15
CA ASP A 63 13.83 -8.60 4.38
C ASP A 63 14.54 -8.24 3.06
N GLY A 64 14.69 -6.95 2.85
CA GLY A 64 15.40 -6.38 1.70
C GLY A 64 14.69 -6.47 0.35
N VAL A 65 13.52 -7.11 0.23
CA VAL A 65 12.81 -7.22 -1.07
C VAL A 65 12.39 -5.84 -1.58
N ALA A 66 11.74 -5.02 -0.75
CA ALA A 66 11.32 -3.68 -1.16
C ALA A 66 12.52 -2.81 -1.58
N LEU A 67 13.62 -2.89 -0.83
CA LEU A 67 14.86 -2.19 -1.14
C LEU A 67 15.44 -2.64 -2.50
N LYS A 68 15.55 -3.96 -2.74
CA LYS A 68 16.08 -4.49 -4.01
C LYS A 68 15.24 -4.06 -5.21
N LEU A 69 13.92 -4.04 -5.07
CA LEU A 69 13.03 -3.58 -6.13
C LEU A 69 13.19 -2.07 -6.38
N ALA A 70 13.30 -1.25 -5.33
CA ALA A 70 13.57 0.17 -5.45
C ALA A 70 14.93 0.45 -6.14
N GLN A 71 15.98 -0.25 -5.75
CA GLN A 71 17.30 -0.14 -6.40
C GLN A 71 17.24 -0.47 -7.89
N ARG A 72 16.48 -1.49 -8.28
CA ARG A 72 16.27 -1.84 -9.69
C ARG A 72 15.53 -0.74 -10.45
N ILE A 73 14.48 -0.16 -9.86
CA ILE A 73 13.76 0.96 -10.48
C ILE A 73 14.71 2.14 -10.68
N VAL A 74 15.46 2.53 -9.64
CA VAL A 74 16.43 3.64 -9.73
C VAL A 74 17.47 3.36 -10.82
N GLY A 75 18.06 2.15 -10.85
CA GLY A 75 19.01 1.78 -11.89
C GLY A 75 18.42 1.83 -13.30
N ALA A 76 17.14 1.48 -13.47
CA ALA A 76 16.47 1.54 -14.77
C ALA A 76 16.17 2.98 -15.20
N VAL A 77 15.61 3.81 -14.29
CA VAL A 77 15.24 5.19 -14.66
C VAL A 77 16.46 6.08 -14.92
N SER A 78 17.61 5.79 -14.28
CA SER A 78 18.86 6.52 -14.55
C SER A 78 19.40 6.34 -15.98
N ILE A 79 18.87 5.39 -16.75
CA ILE A 79 19.19 5.15 -18.17
C ILE A 79 18.20 5.89 -19.08
N LEU A 80 17.06 6.34 -18.56
CA LEU A 80 16.02 7.03 -19.32
C LEU A 80 16.22 8.55 -19.28
N ASP A 81 15.74 9.25 -20.30
CA ASP A 81 15.80 10.72 -20.36
C ASP A 81 14.93 11.37 -19.30
N SER A 82 13.78 10.79 -18.98
CA SER A 82 12.84 11.30 -17.98
C SER A 82 11.83 10.23 -17.57
N CYS A 83 11.54 10.12 -16.29
CA CYS A 83 10.48 9.24 -15.78
C CYS A 83 10.07 9.63 -14.36
N HIS A 84 8.79 9.97 -14.14
CA HIS A 84 8.23 10.19 -12.81
C HIS A 84 8.04 8.85 -12.08
N ILE A 85 8.46 8.77 -10.83
CA ILE A 85 8.28 7.59 -9.97
C ILE A 85 7.24 7.88 -8.90
N ILE A 86 6.16 7.10 -8.85
CA ILE A 86 5.16 7.11 -7.78
C ILE A 86 5.31 5.81 -6.99
N PHE A 87 5.70 5.90 -5.73
CA PHE A 87 5.97 4.73 -4.88
C PHE A 87 4.89 4.54 -3.82
N ALA A 88 4.27 3.37 -3.79
CA ALA A 88 3.39 2.96 -2.70
C ALA A 88 4.21 2.50 -1.50
N SER A 89 4.44 3.42 -0.59
CA SER A 89 4.97 3.18 0.75
C SER A 89 3.83 2.86 1.73
N SER A 90 4.07 2.99 3.02
CA SER A 90 3.10 2.65 4.06
C SER A 90 3.24 3.57 5.26
N ILE A 91 2.15 3.82 5.99
CA ILE A 91 2.21 4.47 7.31
C ILE A 91 3.06 3.68 8.32
N ARG A 92 3.37 2.40 8.07
CA ARG A 92 4.23 1.58 8.94
C ARG A 92 5.71 1.97 8.92
N VAL A 93 6.09 2.97 8.11
CA VAL A 93 7.40 3.63 8.21
C VAL A 93 7.52 4.51 9.45
N HIS A 94 6.41 4.82 10.11
CA HIS A 94 6.36 5.60 11.35
C HIS A 94 6.34 4.71 12.60
N SER A 95 6.57 5.33 13.76
CA SER A 95 6.44 4.66 15.06
C SER A 95 5.00 4.20 15.32
N ARG A 96 4.85 3.06 15.99
CA ARG A 96 3.53 2.57 16.43
C ARG A 96 2.88 3.49 17.48
N ASP A 97 3.67 4.26 18.20
CA ASP A 97 3.22 5.07 19.35
C ASP A 97 2.72 6.47 18.93
N GLU A 98 2.91 6.86 17.67
CA GLU A 98 2.32 8.09 17.13
C GLU A 98 0.83 7.88 16.82
N GLY A 99 -0.02 8.72 17.41
CA GLY A 99 -1.48 8.61 17.23
C GLY A 99 -1.99 9.14 15.89
N VAL A 100 -1.32 10.17 15.33
CA VAL A 100 -1.68 10.82 14.06
C VAL A 100 -0.42 11.03 13.23
N PHE A 101 -0.45 10.58 11.99
CA PHE A 101 0.68 10.70 11.07
C PHE A 101 0.46 11.83 10.06
N GLY A 102 1.49 12.65 9.87
CA GLY A 102 1.55 13.70 8.86
C GLY A 102 2.83 13.59 8.03
N VAL A 103 3.04 14.55 7.15
CA VAL A 103 4.25 14.60 6.30
C VAL A 103 5.53 14.72 7.12
N ASP A 104 5.46 15.44 8.25
CA ASP A 104 6.59 15.72 9.14
C ASP A 104 6.78 14.65 10.23
N SER A 105 5.92 13.63 10.28
CA SER A 105 6.07 12.54 11.25
C SER A 105 7.38 11.79 11.04
N ALA A 106 8.07 11.51 12.15
CA ALA A 106 9.36 10.85 12.13
C ALA A 106 9.28 9.45 11.49
N VAL A 107 10.29 9.10 10.68
CA VAL A 107 10.45 7.75 10.15
C VAL A 107 11.12 6.89 11.24
N ALA A 108 10.34 6.00 11.84
CA ALA A 108 10.76 5.12 12.94
C ALA A 108 10.01 3.78 12.86
N PRO A 109 10.27 2.95 11.84
CA PRO A 109 9.52 1.73 11.59
C PRO A 109 9.72 0.72 12.75
N PHE A 110 8.64 0.04 13.12
CA PHE A 110 8.62 -0.90 14.24
C PHE A 110 8.68 -2.38 13.81
N ASP A 111 8.68 -2.67 12.50
CA ASP A 111 8.77 -4.03 11.96
C ASP A 111 9.57 -4.08 10.65
N SER A 112 9.90 -5.30 10.20
CA SER A 112 10.69 -5.54 8.98
C SER A 112 10.02 -4.98 7.72
N TYR A 113 8.68 -5.06 7.63
CA TYR A 113 7.93 -4.50 6.50
C TYR A 113 8.07 -2.97 6.43
N GLY A 114 7.83 -2.27 7.54
CA GLY A 114 8.02 -0.81 7.63
C GLY A 114 9.46 -0.40 7.36
N SER A 115 10.43 -1.14 7.93
CA SER A 115 11.87 -0.90 7.70
C SER A 115 12.25 -1.07 6.23
N GLY A 116 11.72 -2.11 5.57
CA GLY A 116 11.94 -2.33 4.14
C GLY A 116 11.34 -1.21 3.27
N LYS A 117 10.14 -0.73 3.62
CA LYS A 117 9.51 0.41 2.92
C LYS A 117 10.29 1.71 3.14
N ALA A 118 10.74 1.99 4.38
CA ALA A 118 11.55 3.17 4.67
C ALA A 118 12.89 3.16 3.92
N ALA A 119 13.56 2.01 3.86
CA ALA A 119 14.80 1.86 3.08
C ALA A 119 14.56 2.09 1.57
N ALA A 120 13.44 1.60 1.04
CA ALA A 120 13.04 1.85 -0.35
C ALA A 120 12.73 3.34 -0.62
N GLU A 121 12.03 4.03 0.32
CA GLU A 121 11.82 5.49 0.23
C GLU A 121 13.15 6.23 0.09
N LEU A 122 14.12 5.95 0.95
CA LEU A 122 15.43 6.62 0.93
C LEU A 122 16.14 6.48 -0.42
N VAL A 123 16.15 5.26 -0.99
CA VAL A 123 16.78 5.00 -2.28
C VAL A 123 16.06 5.72 -3.41
N LEU A 124 14.72 5.69 -3.44
CA LEU A 124 13.95 6.36 -4.48
C LEU A 124 14.08 7.89 -4.38
N LEU A 125 13.97 8.44 -3.16
CA LEU A 125 14.12 9.89 -2.95
C LEU A 125 15.53 10.39 -3.30
N SER A 126 16.56 9.55 -3.15
CA SER A 126 17.95 9.94 -3.46
C SER A 126 18.24 10.08 -4.96
N CYS A 127 17.38 9.57 -5.84
CA CYS A 127 17.54 9.72 -7.29
C CYS A 127 16.66 10.86 -7.88
N ALA A 128 15.92 11.57 -7.03
CA ALA A 128 15.01 12.60 -7.50
C ALA A 128 15.78 13.80 -8.09
N ASP A 129 15.37 14.21 -9.27
CA ASP A 129 15.82 15.41 -9.98
C ASP A 129 14.69 15.91 -10.92
N GLU A 130 14.96 16.91 -11.71
CA GLU A 130 13.99 17.48 -12.66
C GLU A 130 13.50 16.45 -13.69
N ALA A 131 14.39 15.55 -14.13
CA ALA A 131 14.06 14.50 -15.09
C ALA A 131 13.34 13.29 -14.43
N HIS A 132 13.64 13.04 -13.18
CA HIS A 132 13.14 11.89 -12.41
C HIS A 132 12.46 12.30 -11.11
N PRO A 133 11.34 13.05 -11.16
CA PRO A 133 10.62 13.43 -9.95
C PRO A 133 10.08 12.19 -9.22
N VAL A 134 10.02 12.27 -7.89
CA VAL A 134 9.59 11.14 -7.04
C VAL A 134 8.44 11.55 -6.13
N THR A 135 7.35 10.79 -6.17
CA THR A 135 6.23 10.89 -5.24
C THR A 135 6.15 9.64 -4.38
N VAL A 136 6.17 9.80 -3.07
CA VAL A 136 6.00 8.71 -2.10
C VAL A 136 4.62 8.79 -1.47
N LEU A 137 3.84 7.72 -1.57
CA LEU A 137 2.52 7.60 -0.95
C LEU A 137 2.63 6.73 0.31
N ARG A 138 2.52 7.30 1.50
CA ARG A 138 2.45 6.57 2.78
C ARG A 138 1.02 6.15 3.05
N ILE A 139 0.66 4.99 2.51
CA ILE A 139 -0.72 4.51 2.48
C ILE A 139 -1.08 3.79 3.77
N SER A 140 -2.26 4.07 4.31
CA SER A 140 -2.84 3.40 5.48
C SER A 140 -3.44 2.03 5.13
N SER A 141 -4.40 1.53 5.90
CA SER A 141 -4.99 0.20 5.67
C SER A 141 -6.04 0.24 4.57
N VAL A 142 -5.67 -0.16 3.35
CA VAL A 142 -6.57 -0.15 2.19
C VAL A 142 -7.64 -1.24 2.32
N GLN A 143 -8.88 -0.86 2.04
CA GLN A 143 -10.06 -1.74 2.06
C GLN A 143 -10.73 -1.75 0.69
N GLY A 144 -11.41 -2.83 0.35
CA GLY A 144 -12.22 -2.92 -0.85
C GLY A 144 -12.28 -4.31 -1.46
N VAL A 145 -12.89 -4.40 -2.66
CA VAL A 145 -13.01 -5.64 -3.42
C VAL A 145 -12.16 -5.52 -4.68
N GLY A 146 -11.21 -6.43 -4.88
CA GLY A 146 -10.34 -6.44 -6.06
C GLY A 146 -11.13 -6.72 -7.35
N VAL A 147 -10.55 -6.37 -8.49
CA VAL A 147 -11.13 -6.60 -9.83
C VAL A 147 -11.48 -8.07 -10.10
N ASN A 148 -10.87 -8.99 -9.38
CA ASN A 148 -11.16 -10.43 -9.42
C ASN A 148 -12.27 -10.87 -8.45
N GLY A 149 -12.99 -9.93 -7.83
CA GLY A 149 -14.05 -10.18 -6.85
C GLY A 149 -13.57 -10.59 -5.46
N ARG A 150 -12.25 -10.66 -5.20
CA ARG A 150 -11.72 -10.97 -3.86
C ARG A 150 -11.74 -9.72 -3.00
N ALA A 151 -12.35 -9.82 -1.84
CA ALA A 151 -12.35 -8.73 -0.87
C ALA A 151 -11.02 -8.66 -0.10
N HIS A 152 -10.51 -7.46 0.08
CA HIS A 152 -9.23 -7.15 0.72
C HIS A 152 -9.41 -6.27 1.96
N GLY A 153 -8.42 -6.36 2.87
CA GLY A 153 -8.38 -5.58 4.10
C GLY A 153 -9.08 -6.25 5.29
N LEU A 154 -8.98 -5.60 6.44
CA LEU A 154 -9.41 -6.15 7.72
C LEU A 154 -10.93 -6.35 7.79
N ILE A 155 -11.70 -5.41 7.26
CA ILE A 155 -13.17 -5.52 7.18
C ILE A 155 -13.56 -6.80 6.46
N SER A 156 -12.89 -7.12 5.35
CA SER A 156 -13.17 -8.32 4.56
C SER A 156 -12.85 -9.62 5.29
N VAL A 157 -11.84 -9.61 6.14
CA VAL A 157 -11.51 -10.77 6.99
C VAL A 157 -12.63 -11.02 7.98
N PHE A 158 -13.07 -9.99 8.69
CA PHE A 158 -14.15 -10.10 9.67
C PHE A 158 -15.50 -10.41 9.01
N ALA A 159 -15.81 -9.80 7.87
CA ALA A 159 -17.03 -10.10 7.12
C ALA A 159 -17.11 -11.57 6.68
N ARG A 160 -16.00 -12.17 6.23
CA ARG A 160 -15.96 -13.61 5.90
C ARG A 160 -16.16 -14.49 7.14
N GLN A 161 -15.58 -14.13 8.28
CA GLN A 161 -15.79 -14.87 9.53
C GLN A 161 -17.26 -14.80 9.97
N ALA A 162 -17.86 -13.60 9.93
CA ALA A 162 -19.27 -13.43 10.23
C ALA A 162 -20.18 -14.22 9.28
N ALA A 163 -19.93 -14.17 7.97
CA ALA A 163 -20.71 -14.88 6.97
C ALA A 163 -20.62 -16.41 7.08
N SER A 164 -19.53 -16.95 7.64
CA SER A 164 -19.39 -18.39 7.91
C SER A 164 -20.16 -18.85 9.16
N GLY A 165 -20.83 -17.95 9.88
CA GLY A 165 -21.52 -18.26 11.14
C GLY A 165 -20.60 -18.48 12.34
N GLY A 166 -19.30 -18.29 12.17
CA GLY A 166 -18.28 -18.44 13.22
C GLY A 166 -18.04 -17.13 14.00
N PRO A 167 -17.28 -17.21 15.11
CA PRO A 167 -16.89 -16.03 15.86
C PRO A 167 -15.92 -15.16 15.07
N ILE A 168 -16.04 -13.85 15.17
CA ILE A 168 -15.02 -12.92 14.70
C ILE A 168 -13.83 -12.99 15.66
N THR A 169 -12.66 -13.39 15.13
CA THR A 169 -11.44 -13.53 15.93
C THR A 169 -10.59 -12.26 15.81
N VAL A 170 -10.44 -11.58 16.94
CA VAL A 170 -9.54 -10.42 17.07
C VAL A 170 -8.21 -10.89 17.67
N MET A 171 -7.11 -10.57 16.99
CA MET A 171 -5.77 -10.89 17.49
C MET A 171 -5.31 -9.84 18.50
N GLY A 172 -4.84 -10.30 19.69
CA GLY A 172 -4.44 -9.43 20.78
C GLY A 172 -5.62 -8.81 21.55
N SER A 173 -5.41 -7.63 22.14
CA SER A 173 -6.46 -6.93 22.94
C SER A 173 -7.57 -6.31 22.08
N GLY A 174 -7.32 -6.11 20.78
CA GLY A 174 -8.22 -5.38 19.90
C GLY A 174 -8.10 -3.85 19.97
N ASP A 175 -7.23 -3.31 20.85
CA ASP A 175 -7.04 -1.86 21.02
C ASP A 175 -6.16 -1.23 19.93
N SER A 176 -5.55 -2.05 19.08
CA SER A 176 -4.73 -1.55 17.97
C SER A 176 -5.55 -0.65 17.04
N VAL A 177 -5.10 0.57 16.89
CA VAL A 177 -5.75 1.59 16.06
C VAL A 177 -5.39 1.39 14.59
N LYS A 178 -6.37 1.63 13.72
CA LYS A 178 -6.25 1.60 12.25
C LYS A 178 -6.89 2.85 11.67
N ASP A 179 -6.29 3.35 10.61
CA ASP A 179 -6.95 4.23 9.65
C ASP A 179 -7.29 3.38 8.42
N LEU A 180 -8.56 3.30 8.08
CA LEU A 180 -9.07 2.52 6.96
C LEU A 180 -9.35 3.44 5.79
N VAL A 181 -8.70 3.22 4.66
CA VAL A 181 -8.91 3.97 3.42
C VAL A 181 -9.49 3.03 2.36
N ASP A 182 -10.47 3.51 1.62
CA ASP A 182 -11.03 2.75 0.49
C ASP A 182 -10.10 2.80 -0.73
N ILE A 183 -10.25 1.80 -1.60
CA ILE A 183 -9.43 1.67 -2.81
C ILE A 183 -9.61 2.85 -3.76
N GLU A 184 -10.83 3.40 -3.88
CA GLU A 184 -11.13 4.51 -4.78
C GLU A 184 -10.34 5.77 -4.38
N THR A 185 -10.31 6.09 -3.08
CA THR A 185 -9.48 7.19 -2.57
C THR A 185 -8.00 7.02 -2.93
N VAL A 186 -7.46 5.81 -2.81
CA VAL A 186 -6.06 5.53 -3.17
C VAL A 186 -5.83 5.73 -4.67
N LEU A 187 -6.76 5.28 -5.51
CA LEU A 187 -6.68 5.44 -6.96
C LEU A 187 -6.78 6.92 -7.38
N ASP A 188 -7.66 7.69 -6.75
CA ASP A 188 -7.80 9.13 -7.01
C ASP A 188 -6.51 9.88 -6.67
N VAL A 189 -5.86 9.56 -5.54
CA VAL A 189 -4.57 10.14 -5.17
C VAL A 189 -3.48 9.76 -6.19
N ILE A 190 -3.39 8.48 -6.59
CA ILE A 190 -2.44 8.05 -7.61
C ILE A 190 -2.69 8.78 -8.93
N GLY A 191 -3.95 8.90 -9.36
CA GLY A 191 -4.35 9.63 -10.56
C GLY A 191 -3.94 11.10 -10.52
N GLY A 192 -4.16 11.77 -9.38
CA GLY A 192 -3.69 13.14 -9.15
C GLY A 192 -2.18 13.28 -9.26
N CYS A 193 -1.41 12.34 -8.68
CA CYS A 193 0.05 12.34 -8.77
C CYS A 193 0.56 12.10 -10.20
N ILE A 194 -0.10 11.25 -10.98
CA ILE A 194 0.26 11.03 -12.40
C ILE A 194 0.13 12.33 -13.20
N LEU A 195 -0.90 13.11 -12.92
CA LEU A 195 -1.18 14.37 -13.63
C LEU A 195 -0.30 15.54 -13.16
N GLN A 196 0.18 15.48 -11.93
CA GLN A 196 0.93 16.57 -11.29
C GLN A 196 2.21 16.05 -10.63
N PRO A 197 3.26 15.73 -11.42
CA PRO A 197 4.56 15.36 -10.87
C PRO A 197 5.20 16.54 -10.12
N PRO A 198 6.04 16.29 -9.11
CA PRO A 198 6.79 17.34 -8.42
C PRO A 198 7.65 18.15 -9.40
N SER A 199 7.39 19.45 -9.52
CA SER A 199 8.01 20.34 -10.52
C SER A 199 8.99 21.36 -9.95
N THR A 200 9.13 21.40 -8.61
CA THR A 200 10.02 22.33 -7.91
C THR A 200 11.00 21.55 -7.04
N GLU A 201 12.22 22.09 -6.88
CA GLU A 201 13.21 21.52 -5.97
C GLU A 201 12.62 21.21 -4.57
N PRO A 202 12.90 20.06 -3.98
CA PRO A 202 13.83 18.99 -4.42
C PRO A 202 13.25 17.95 -5.39
N HIS A 203 12.20 18.25 -6.14
CA HIS A 203 11.49 17.32 -7.07
C HIS A 203 10.94 16.07 -6.38
N THR A 204 10.61 16.19 -5.11
CA THR A 204 10.03 15.11 -4.29
C THR A 204 8.75 15.57 -3.62
N THR A 205 7.82 14.63 -3.44
CA THR A 205 6.60 14.85 -2.65
C THR A 205 6.31 13.60 -1.82
N ILE A 206 6.00 13.79 -0.54
CA ILE A 206 5.55 12.70 0.35
C ILE A 206 4.11 12.99 0.74
N ILE A 207 3.21 12.05 0.47
CA ILE A 207 1.78 12.20 0.71
C ILE A 207 1.31 11.09 1.66
N PRO A 208 0.83 11.40 2.86
CA PRO A 208 0.10 10.44 3.69
C PRO A 208 -1.29 10.21 3.07
N VAL A 209 -1.65 8.94 2.88
CA VAL A 209 -2.92 8.54 2.25
C VAL A 209 -3.73 7.71 3.25
N GLY A 210 -4.78 8.30 3.77
CA GLY A 210 -5.67 7.71 4.76
C GLY A 210 -7.01 8.41 4.79
N SER A 211 -7.94 7.91 5.63
CA SER A 211 -9.24 8.54 5.84
C SER A 211 -9.18 9.70 6.85
N GLY A 212 -8.09 9.79 7.62
CA GLY A 212 -7.97 10.71 8.74
C GLY A 212 -8.82 10.32 9.97
N ARG A 213 -9.35 9.10 9.99
CA ARG A 213 -10.17 8.57 11.09
C ARG A 213 -9.50 7.35 11.72
N SER A 214 -9.31 7.43 13.03
CA SER A 214 -8.76 6.34 13.83
C SER A 214 -9.89 5.48 14.39
N VAL A 215 -9.82 4.16 14.14
CA VAL A 215 -10.74 3.16 14.70
C VAL A 215 -9.94 2.00 15.27
N THR A 216 -10.40 1.42 16.38
CA THR A 216 -9.79 0.22 16.95
C THR A 216 -10.20 -1.03 16.17
N VAL A 217 -9.39 -2.08 16.26
CA VAL A 217 -9.73 -3.38 15.67
C VAL A 217 -11.00 -3.95 16.27
N SER A 218 -11.25 -3.71 17.58
CA SER A 218 -12.50 -4.09 18.26
C SER A 218 -13.72 -3.36 17.70
N GLU A 219 -13.64 -2.05 17.50
CA GLU A 219 -14.74 -1.27 16.89
C GLU A 219 -15.06 -1.74 15.48
N ILE A 220 -14.04 -2.08 14.67
CA ILE A 220 -14.24 -2.65 13.33
C ILE A 220 -14.97 -4.00 13.44
N ALA A 221 -14.54 -4.87 14.35
CA ALA A 221 -15.16 -6.18 14.54
C ALA A 221 -16.61 -6.05 14.99
N ASP A 222 -16.91 -5.13 15.90
CA ASP A 222 -18.26 -4.85 16.38
C ASP A 222 -19.15 -4.29 15.26
N ALA A 223 -18.65 -3.33 14.48
CA ALA A 223 -19.40 -2.78 13.35
C ALA A 223 -19.75 -3.84 12.29
N VAL A 224 -18.79 -4.72 11.93
CA VAL A 224 -19.04 -5.83 11.00
C VAL A 224 -20.09 -6.79 11.58
N ARG A 225 -20.02 -7.07 12.86
CA ARG A 225 -20.94 -7.93 13.57
C ARG A 225 -22.36 -7.37 13.52
N ASP A 226 -22.51 -6.09 13.84
CA ASP A 226 -23.80 -5.41 13.84
C ASP A 226 -24.43 -5.36 12.43
N CYS A 227 -23.62 -5.15 11.39
CA CYS A 227 -24.07 -5.19 9.99
C CYS A 227 -24.46 -6.59 9.50
N SER A 228 -23.92 -7.66 10.09
CA SER A 228 -24.20 -9.03 9.65
C SER A 228 -25.58 -9.56 10.08
N GLY A 229 -26.33 -8.81 10.87
CA GLY A 229 -27.66 -9.21 11.34
C GLY A 229 -27.68 -10.45 12.25
N GLN A 230 -26.54 -10.87 12.79
CA GLN A 230 -26.44 -12.07 13.64
C GLN A 230 -26.87 -11.85 15.10
N TRP A 231 -27.49 -10.70 15.40
CA TRP A 231 -27.85 -10.35 16.77
C TRP A 231 -29.35 -10.19 16.94
N SER A 232 -29.96 -11.15 17.62
CA SER A 232 -31.34 -11.04 18.06
C SER A 232 -31.49 -10.42 19.46
N THR A 233 -30.46 -10.50 20.32
CA THR A 233 -30.47 -9.87 21.66
C THR A 233 -29.05 -9.55 22.16
N PRO A 234 -28.88 -8.56 23.10
CA PRO A 234 -27.59 -8.26 23.72
C PRO A 234 -26.94 -9.44 24.47
N GLU A 235 -27.75 -10.38 24.95
CA GLU A 235 -27.29 -11.58 25.69
C GLU A 235 -26.66 -12.64 24.82
N GLN A 236 -26.89 -12.58 23.51
CA GLN A 236 -26.34 -13.55 22.53
C GLN A 236 -25.06 -13.07 21.84
N ARG A 237 -24.46 -11.97 22.30
CA ARG A 237 -23.20 -11.48 21.74
C ARG A 237 -22.08 -12.49 22.03
N PRO A 238 -21.52 -13.21 21.03
CA PRO A 238 -20.30 -13.98 21.28
C PRO A 238 -19.21 -13.00 21.69
N ARG A 239 -18.49 -13.32 22.75
CA ARG A 239 -17.29 -12.57 23.13
C ARG A 239 -16.27 -12.70 22.00
N CYS A 240 -15.62 -11.59 21.60
CA CYS A 240 -14.41 -11.65 20.81
C CYS A 240 -13.45 -12.63 21.52
N GLN A 241 -13.18 -13.77 20.87
CA GLN A 241 -12.19 -14.69 21.41
C GLN A 241 -10.82 -14.09 21.18
N GLN A 242 -10.22 -13.60 22.24
CA GLN A 242 -8.80 -13.25 22.23
C GLN A 242 -8.01 -14.56 22.28
N PRO A 243 -6.98 -14.74 21.44
CA PRO A 243 -6.05 -15.85 21.63
C PRO A 243 -5.39 -15.72 23.00
N PRO A 244 -5.08 -16.83 23.69
CA PRO A 244 -4.39 -16.77 24.97
C PRO A 244 -3.07 -16.03 24.81
N PRO A 245 -2.62 -15.27 25.83
CA PRO A 245 -1.32 -14.62 25.81
C PRO A 245 -0.25 -15.68 25.53
N LYS A 246 0.63 -15.41 24.58
CA LYS A 246 1.82 -16.26 24.39
C LYS A 246 2.67 -16.12 25.65
N LEU A 247 2.93 -17.25 26.31
CA LEU A 247 3.91 -17.40 27.37
C LEU A 247 5.32 -17.11 26.84
#